data_80b64901f59b38ab6e4a39b87170e942
#
_entry.id   80b64901f59b38ab6e4a39b87170e942
#
_cell.length_a   1.000
_cell.length_b   1.000
_cell.length_c   1.000
_cell.angle_alpha   90.00
_cell.angle_beta   90.00
_cell.angle_gamma   90.00
#
_symmetry.space_group_name_H-M   'P 1'
#
loop_
_entity.id
_entity.type
_entity.pdbx_description
1 polymer ?
#
loop_
_entity_poly.entity_id
_entity_poly.type
_entity_poly.pdbx_seq_one_letter_code
_entity_poly.pdbx_strand_id
1 'polypeptide(L)'
;CLNDEDSNIIGMGFMPESVNCTEIIYEIIAHNAFANNGKLEEFIPYYIKTRYGCVSEKLTNAWITLCKKVLNGTETVSGESALCARPALDTRTTSLWAHVPNPYVDQSPLVEYIKAMLDEYGLLGENAAYRKDLMEATRQSISNLSWFFVEQIRLAYGERDIDAVSYYGAELLSLYDIQTAIVSTDEAMLLGRWLEKAKRLGRTSAEKTYFEWNARTQITLWSHREGAEVLRDYSAREWQGLLEDFYRPRWESFISRLELSLLTDKPLEHINHYDEEVPFLESRHLFSVGARDDLAAQAKRLFSALREADH
;
A
#
# COMPACT_ATOMS: atom_id res chain seq x y z
N CYS A 1 26.95 -9.97 -17.14
CA CYS A 1 27.68 -8.75 -16.79
C CYS A 1 28.81 -8.99 -15.78
N LEU A 2 28.55 -9.56 -14.58
CA LEU A 2 29.62 -9.88 -13.60
C LEU A 2 30.55 -11.00 -14.09
N ASN A 3 30.07 -11.88 -14.98
CA ASN A 3 30.81 -13.01 -15.54
C ASN A 3 31.36 -12.72 -16.96
N ASP A 4 31.33 -11.48 -17.40
CA ASP A 4 31.88 -11.03 -18.66
C ASP A 4 33.37 -10.74 -18.45
N GLU A 5 34.25 -11.48 -19.15
CA GLU A 5 35.72 -11.36 -19.00
C GLU A 5 36.22 -9.95 -19.33
N ASP A 6 35.47 -9.21 -20.14
CA ASP A 6 35.82 -7.82 -20.52
C ASP A 6 35.17 -6.77 -19.57
N SER A 7 34.46 -7.20 -18.55
CA SER A 7 33.76 -6.31 -17.62
C SER A 7 34.66 -5.90 -16.45
N ASN A 8 34.71 -4.62 -16.17
CA ASN A 8 35.35 -4.07 -14.95
C ASN A 8 34.40 -4.00 -13.75
N ILE A 9 33.18 -4.58 -13.84
CA ILE A 9 32.22 -4.60 -12.76
C ILE A 9 32.63 -5.66 -11.74
N ILE A 10 32.93 -5.23 -10.52
CA ILE A 10 33.36 -6.10 -9.40
C ILE A 10 32.26 -6.40 -8.39
N GLY A 11 31.10 -5.77 -8.53
CA GLY A 11 29.97 -5.95 -7.63
C GLY A 11 28.77 -5.12 -8.04
N MET A 12 27.66 -5.34 -7.36
CA MET A 12 26.44 -4.57 -7.50
C MET A 12 25.83 -4.28 -6.13
N GLY A 13 25.00 -3.24 -6.05
CA GLY A 13 24.26 -2.87 -4.86
C GLY A 13 22.82 -2.50 -5.23
N PHE A 14 21.96 -2.48 -4.23
CA PHE A 14 20.57 -2.02 -4.34
C PHE A 14 20.40 -0.74 -3.53
N MET A 15 19.63 0.19 -4.07
CA MET A 15 19.27 1.43 -3.38
C MET A 15 17.75 1.63 -3.50
N PRO A 16 16.95 0.84 -2.77
CA PRO A 16 15.48 0.97 -2.80
C PRO A 16 15.05 2.27 -2.13
N GLU A 17 14.17 3.01 -2.75
CA GLU A 17 13.59 4.23 -2.18
C GLU A 17 12.34 3.96 -1.34
N SER A 18 11.74 2.78 -1.47
CA SER A 18 10.55 2.38 -0.72
C SER A 18 10.84 1.30 0.30
N VAL A 19 10.13 1.32 1.42
CA VAL A 19 10.14 0.25 2.43
C VAL A 19 9.20 -0.90 2.04
N ASN A 20 8.29 -0.68 1.12
CA ASN A 20 7.33 -1.66 0.62
C ASN A 20 7.88 -2.27 -0.69
N CYS A 21 9.04 -2.92 -0.58
CA CYS A 21 9.68 -3.58 -1.70
C CYS A 21 9.37 -5.07 -1.66
N THR A 22 9.02 -5.63 -2.80
CA THR A 22 8.86 -7.06 -2.96
C THR A 22 10.24 -7.72 -2.92
N GLU A 23 10.61 -8.36 -1.83
CA GLU A 23 11.96 -8.92 -1.60
C GLU A 23 12.39 -9.88 -2.71
N ILE A 24 11.47 -10.65 -3.28
CA ILE A 24 11.76 -11.60 -4.35
C ILE A 24 12.44 -10.96 -5.57
N ILE A 25 12.13 -9.71 -5.90
CA ILE A 25 12.76 -9.00 -7.03
C ILE A 25 14.26 -8.85 -6.77
N TYR A 26 14.64 -8.42 -5.56
CA TYR A 26 16.04 -8.28 -5.18
C TYR A 26 16.76 -9.62 -5.13
N GLU A 27 16.08 -10.67 -4.65
CA GLU A 27 16.61 -12.02 -4.62
C GLU A 27 16.84 -12.57 -6.04
N ILE A 28 15.91 -12.35 -6.97
CA ILE A 28 16.06 -12.73 -8.40
C ILE A 28 17.23 -11.97 -9.03
N ILE A 29 17.34 -10.66 -8.79
CA ILE A 29 18.43 -9.87 -9.36
C ILE A 29 19.78 -10.32 -8.77
N ALA A 30 19.87 -10.53 -7.46
CA ALA A 30 21.07 -11.03 -6.81
C ALA A 30 21.45 -12.43 -7.33
N HIS A 31 20.48 -13.35 -7.41
CA HIS A 31 20.68 -14.68 -7.97
C HIS A 31 21.23 -14.62 -9.39
N ASN A 32 20.62 -13.83 -10.28
CA ASN A 32 21.04 -13.70 -11.66
C ASN A 32 22.39 -12.98 -11.83
N ALA A 33 22.84 -12.21 -10.84
CA ALA A 33 24.16 -11.59 -10.84
C ALA A 33 25.30 -12.63 -10.69
N PHE A 34 25.03 -13.74 -10.00
CA PHE A 34 26.01 -14.79 -9.71
C PHE A 34 25.76 -16.08 -10.50
N ALA A 35 24.50 -16.35 -10.86
CA ALA A 35 24.12 -17.51 -11.67
C ALA A 35 23.87 -17.08 -13.13
N ASN A 36 24.53 -17.72 -14.09
CA ASN A 36 24.29 -17.47 -15.49
C ASN A 36 22.88 -17.96 -15.88
N ASN A 37 21.94 -17.04 -16.09
CA ASN A 37 20.60 -17.26 -16.64
C ASN A 37 19.77 -18.36 -15.92
N GLY A 38 19.66 -18.27 -14.58
CA GLY A 38 18.74 -19.13 -13.82
C GLY A 38 17.29 -18.94 -14.28
N LYS A 39 16.59 -20.03 -14.54
CA LYS A 39 15.17 -20.00 -14.86
C LYS A 39 14.36 -19.75 -13.62
N LEU A 40 13.27 -18.98 -13.75
CA LEU A 40 12.36 -18.68 -12.65
C LEU A 40 11.82 -19.96 -11.99
N GLU A 41 11.52 -20.97 -12.81
CA GLU A 41 11.00 -22.28 -12.39
C GLU A 41 12.00 -23.08 -11.53
N GLU A 42 13.30 -22.82 -11.68
CA GLU A 42 14.35 -23.44 -10.86
C GLU A 42 14.62 -22.62 -9.59
N PHE A 43 14.51 -21.30 -9.69
CA PHE A 43 14.74 -20.37 -8.58
C PHE A 43 13.62 -20.40 -7.53
N ILE A 44 12.35 -20.39 -7.94
CA ILE A 44 11.20 -20.26 -7.02
C ILE A 44 11.12 -21.38 -5.97
N PRO A 45 11.31 -22.68 -6.30
CA PRO A 45 11.33 -23.73 -5.28
C PRO A 45 12.44 -23.53 -4.23
N TYR A 46 13.61 -23.06 -4.65
CA TYR A 46 14.71 -22.73 -3.76
C TYR A 46 14.34 -21.53 -2.86
N TYR A 47 13.77 -20.46 -3.43
CA TYR A 47 13.33 -19.29 -2.69
C TYR A 47 12.30 -19.65 -1.61
N ILE A 48 11.25 -20.41 -1.95
CA ILE A 48 10.22 -20.86 -1.02
C ILE A 48 10.83 -21.71 0.11
N LYS A 49 11.70 -22.64 -0.24
CA LYS A 49 12.38 -23.50 0.75
C LYS A 49 13.22 -22.68 1.74
N THR A 50 13.97 -21.71 1.24
CA THR A 50 14.81 -20.85 2.07
C THR A 50 13.98 -19.91 2.93
N ARG A 51 12.91 -19.34 2.38
CA ARG A 51 12.09 -18.32 3.03
C ARG A 51 11.08 -18.91 4.03
N TYR A 52 10.44 -20.02 3.66
CA TYR A 52 9.37 -20.62 4.47
C TYR A 52 9.75 -21.93 5.17
N GLY A 53 10.90 -22.50 4.84
CA GLY A 53 11.38 -23.76 5.42
C GLY A 53 10.75 -25.03 4.81
N CYS A 54 9.90 -24.90 3.78
CA CYS A 54 9.26 -26.04 3.12
C CYS A 54 9.20 -25.82 1.59
N VAL A 55 8.82 -26.87 0.86
CA VAL A 55 8.50 -26.80 -0.57
C VAL A 55 7.04 -27.22 -0.74
N SER A 56 6.24 -26.36 -1.37
CA SER A 56 4.86 -26.61 -1.77
C SER A 56 4.72 -26.39 -3.26
N GLU A 57 4.20 -27.37 -3.98
CA GLU A 57 3.93 -27.24 -5.42
C GLU A 57 2.89 -26.13 -5.68
N LYS A 58 1.86 -26.04 -4.82
CA LYS A 58 0.84 -24.99 -4.89
C LYS A 58 1.45 -23.60 -4.77
N LEU A 59 2.28 -23.35 -3.75
CA LEU A 59 2.96 -22.07 -3.57
C LEU A 59 3.96 -21.79 -4.70
N THR A 60 4.67 -22.82 -5.17
CA THR A 60 5.60 -22.68 -6.29
C THR A 60 4.88 -22.14 -7.54
N ASN A 61 3.77 -22.77 -7.91
CA ASN A 61 2.97 -22.36 -9.07
C ASN A 61 2.37 -20.96 -8.88
N ALA A 62 1.89 -20.64 -7.69
CA ALA A 62 1.35 -19.33 -7.36
C ALA A 62 2.43 -18.23 -7.46
N TRP A 63 3.63 -18.45 -6.92
CA TRP A 63 4.76 -17.54 -7.03
C TRP A 63 5.23 -17.34 -8.48
N ILE A 64 5.34 -18.41 -9.27
CA ILE A 64 5.71 -18.32 -10.69
C ILE A 64 4.67 -17.48 -11.45
N THR A 65 3.39 -17.69 -11.19
CA THR A 65 2.30 -16.92 -11.80
C THR A 65 2.39 -15.46 -11.39
N LEU A 66 2.58 -15.16 -10.10
CA LEU A 66 2.75 -13.81 -9.58
C LEU A 66 3.93 -13.09 -10.26
N CYS A 67 5.09 -13.76 -10.34
CA CYS A 67 6.27 -13.17 -11.00
C CYS A 67 6.03 -12.88 -12.48
N LYS A 68 5.38 -13.79 -13.20
CA LYS A 68 5.14 -13.65 -14.65
C LYS A 68 4.05 -12.66 -15.01
N LYS A 69 3.02 -12.54 -14.18
CA LYS A 69 1.80 -11.78 -14.50
C LYS A 69 1.70 -10.44 -13.77
N VAL A 70 2.27 -10.33 -12.58
CA VAL A 70 2.15 -9.13 -11.74
C VAL A 70 3.49 -8.39 -11.62
N LEU A 71 4.58 -9.10 -11.35
CA LEU A 71 5.87 -8.48 -11.04
C LEU A 71 6.75 -8.22 -12.27
N ASN A 72 6.37 -8.64 -13.45
CA ASN A 72 7.15 -8.44 -14.68
C ASN A 72 7.16 -6.99 -15.20
N GLY A 73 6.27 -6.14 -14.69
CA GLY A 73 6.29 -4.68 -14.90
C GLY A 73 5.92 -4.17 -16.30
N THR A 74 5.53 -5.03 -17.24
CA THR A 74 5.34 -4.62 -18.63
C THR A 74 3.91 -4.23 -19.01
N GLU A 75 2.89 -4.75 -18.33
CA GLU A 75 1.48 -4.52 -18.72
C GLU A 75 0.57 -4.19 -17.52
N THR A 76 0.95 -4.57 -16.32
CA THR A 76 0.16 -4.33 -15.11
C THR A 76 0.89 -3.34 -14.23
N VAL A 77 0.43 -2.10 -14.22
CA VAL A 77 0.94 -1.11 -13.26
C VAL A 77 0.09 -1.19 -12.02
N SER A 78 0.51 -2.03 -11.07
CA SER A 78 0.12 -1.89 -9.69
C SER A 78 0.91 -0.72 -9.10
N GLY A 79 0.21 0.24 -8.54
CA GLY A 79 0.82 1.43 -7.97
C GLY A 79 0.62 1.52 -6.46
N GLU A 80 0.98 2.67 -5.93
CA GLU A 80 0.62 3.07 -4.59
C GLU A 80 -0.91 3.20 -4.47
N SER A 81 -1.44 3.00 -3.28
CA SER A 81 -2.89 3.00 -3.02
C SER A 81 -3.52 4.37 -3.19
N ALA A 82 -4.69 4.45 -3.84
CA ALA A 82 -5.50 5.65 -3.86
C ALA A 82 -5.90 6.12 -2.46
N LEU A 83 -5.94 5.20 -1.49
CA LEU A 83 -6.24 5.55 -0.10
C LEU A 83 -5.25 6.56 0.48
N CYS A 84 -4.01 6.61 -0.01
CA CYS A 84 -2.99 7.58 0.41
C CYS A 84 -3.01 8.88 -0.41
N ALA A 85 -3.79 8.97 -1.49
CA ALA A 85 -3.79 10.14 -2.36
C ALA A 85 -4.55 11.33 -1.75
N ARG A 86 -4.16 12.56 -2.12
CA ARG A 86 -5.03 13.72 -2.00
C ARG A 86 -6.12 13.65 -3.06
N PRO A 87 -7.41 13.58 -2.69
CA PRO A 87 -8.48 13.43 -3.66
C PRO A 87 -8.73 14.69 -4.48
N ALA A 88 -8.95 14.49 -5.78
CA ALA A 88 -9.46 15.46 -6.73
C ALA A 88 -10.09 14.69 -7.90
N LEU A 89 -10.91 15.34 -8.72
CA LEU A 89 -11.54 14.69 -9.89
C LEU A 89 -10.52 14.20 -10.93
N ASP A 90 -9.33 14.77 -10.94
CA ASP A 90 -8.22 14.40 -11.82
C ASP A 90 -7.09 13.63 -11.12
N THR A 91 -7.30 13.21 -9.87
CA THR A 91 -6.31 12.38 -9.14
C THR A 91 -6.02 11.10 -9.92
N ARG A 92 -4.73 10.88 -10.23
CA ARG A 92 -4.24 9.70 -10.94
C ARG A 92 -3.12 9.00 -10.20
N THR A 93 -2.49 9.67 -9.25
CA THR A 93 -1.34 9.19 -8.47
C THR A 93 -1.44 9.67 -7.04
N THR A 94 -0.69 9.04 -6.14
CA THR A 94 -0.57 9.47 -4.73
C THR A 94 0.30 10.70 -4.58
N SER A 95 1.40 10.75 -5.34
CA SER A 95 2.38 11.85 -5.33
C SER A 95 2.83 12.18 -6.75
N LEU A 96 3.62 13.24 -6.90
CA LEU A 96 4.16 13.65 -8.21
C LEU A 96 5.13 12.62 -8.83
N TRP A 97 5.65 11.71 -8.00
CA TRP A 97 6.67 10.72 -8.39
C TRP A 97 6.09 9.33 -8.65
N ALA A 98 4.86 9.09 -8.21
CA ALA A 98 4.20 7.79 -8.36
C ALA A 98 3.82 7.52 -9.83
N HIS A 99 3.89 6.25 -10.21
CA HIS A 99 3.35 5.80 -11.50
C HIS A 99 1.82 5.83 -11.47
N VAL A 100 1.22 6.14 -12.62
CA VAL A 100 -0.24 6.09 -12.79
C VAL A 100 -0.69 4.63 -12.79
N PRO A 101 -1.45 4.17 -11.80
CA PRO A 101 -1.95 2.80 -11.79
C PRO A 101 -3.06 2.60 -12.82
N ASN A 102 -3.24 1.35 -13.27
CA ASN A 102 -4.39 0.97 -14.06
C ASN A 102 -5.58 0.67 -13.14
N PRO A 103 -6.67 1.45 -13.16
CA PRO A 103 -7.84 1.18 -12.31
C PRO A 103 -8.55 -0.14 -12.66
N TYR A 104 -8.32 -0.69 -13.84
CA TYR A 104 -8.91 -1.94 -14.33
C TYR A 104 -7.88 -3.08 -14.45
N VAL A 105 -6.85 -3.06 -13.61
CA VAL A 105 -5.83 -4.11 -13.61
C VAL A 105 -6.45 -5.47 -13.30
N ASP A 106 -6.10 -6.50 -14.09
CA ASP A 106 -6.51 -7.88 -13.77
C ASP A 106 -5.85 -8.34 -12.48
N GLN A 107 -6.66 -8.48 -11.43
CA GLN A 107 -6.21 -8.93 -10.12
C GLN A 107 -6.22 -10.45 -9.95
N SER A 108 -6.74 -11.21 -10.92
CA SER A 108 -6.88 -12.68 -10.80
C SER A 108 -5.60 -13.38 -10.38
N PRO A 109 -4.41 -13.09 -10.96
CA PRO A 109 -3.17 -13.73 -10.54
C PRO A 109 -2.76 -13.43 -9.10
N LEU A 110 -2.99 -12.21 -8.63
CA LEU A 110 -2.71 -11.81 -7.25
C LEU A 110 -3.69 -12.46 -6.28
N VAL A 111 -4.97 -12.52 -6.64
CA VAL A 111 -6.03 -13.18 -5.86
C VAL A 111 -5.79 -14.68 -5.75
N GLU A 112 -5.36 -15.34 -6.83
CA GLU A 112 -4.98 -16.76 -6.81
C GLU A 112 -3.78 -17.03 -5.91
N TYR A 113 -2.79 -16.14 -5.93
CA TYR A 113 -1.66 -16.22 -5.01
C TYR A 113 -2.12 -16.09 -3.54
N ILE A 114 -2.98 -15.11 -3.21
CA ILE A 114 -3.53 -14.95 -1.85
C ILE A 114 -4.31 -16.18 -1.41
N LYS A 115 -5.11 -16.79 -2.30
CA LYS A 115 -5.84 -18.05 -2.00
C LYS A 115 -4.87 -19.19 -1.70
N ALA A 116 -3.83 -19.36 -2.51
CA ALA A 116 -2.82 -20.39 -2.29
C ALA A 116 -2.11 -20.21 -0.94
N MET A 117 -1.79 -18.97 -0.56
CA MET A 117 -1.24 -18.63 0.74
C MET A 117 -2.23 -18.95 1.88
N LEU A 118 -3.49 -18.64 1.75
CA LEU A 118 -4.50 -18.93 2.78
C LEU A 118 -4.74 -20.45 2.96
N ASP A 119 -4.64 -21.23 1.90
CA ASP A 119 -4.80 -22.68 1.96
C ASP A 119 -3.66 -23.37 2.73
N GLU A 120 -2.45 -22.84 2.65
CA GLU A 120 -1.27 -23.37 3.38
C GLU A 120 -1.07 -22.67 4.75
N TYR A 121 -1.95 -21.75 5.15
CA TYR A 121 -1.77 -20.94 6.35
C TYR A 121 -1.75 -21.78 7.63
N GLY A 122 -2.51 -22.88 7.68
CA GLY A 122 -2.49 -23.79 8.83
C GLY A 122 -1.13 -24.42 9.12
N LEU A 123 -0.29 -24.60 8.09
CA LEU A 123 1.06 -25.13 8.20
C LEU A 123 2.10 -24.03 8.39
N LEU A 124 1.96 -22.89 7.71
CA LEU A 124 3.00 -21.87 7.55
C LEU A 124 2.71 -20.56 8.28
N GLY A 125 1.54 -20.41 8.87
CA GLY A 125 1.08 -19.15 9.50
C GLY A 125 1.94 -18.66 10.67
N GLU A 126 2.78 -19.52 11.27
CA GLU A 126 3.75 -19.12 12.29
C GLU A 126 5.06 -18.57 11.70
N ASN A 127 5.30 -18.75 10.40
CA ASN A 127 6.48 -18.21 9.74
C ASN A 127 6.31 -16.71 9.46
N ALA A 128 7.17 -15.88 10.02
CA ALA A 128 7.08 -14.42 9.92
C ALA A 128 7.21 -13.90 8.47
N ALA A 129 8.07 -14.52 7.65
CA ALA A 129 8.23 -14.12 6.25
C ALA A 129 7.00 -14.49 5.42
N TYR A 130 6.39 -15.64 5.71
CA TYR A 130 5.15 -16.08 5.09
C TYR A 130 3.98 -15.13 5.41
N ARG A 131 3.83 -14.76 6.69
CA ARG A 131 2.83 -13.80 7.14
C ARG A 131 3.01 -12.46 6.44
N LYS A 132 4.25 -11.98 6.34
CA LYS A 132 4.56 -10.72 5.64
C LYS A 132 4.15 -10.78 4.17
N ASP A 133 4.48 -11.84 3.46
CA ASP A 133 4.15 -11.99 2.04
C ASP A 133 2.63 -12.06 1.81
N LEU A 134 1.88 -12.74 2.67
CA LEU A 134 0.41 -12.75 2.63
C LEU A 134 -0.17 -11.36 2.92
N MET A 135 0.34 -10.66 3.92
CA MET A 135 -0.09 -9.31 4.27
C MET A 135 0.15 -8.34 3.10
N GLU A 136 1.36 -8.34 2.54
CA GLU A 136 1.72 -7.47 1.42
C GLU A 136 0.89 -7.73 0.15
N ALA A 137 0.66 -9.00 -0.20
CA ALA A 137 -0.18 -9.35 -1.34
C ALA A 137 -1.63 -8.89 -1.15
N THR A 138 -2.18 -9.08 0.05
CA THR A 138 -3.55 -8.65 0.38
C THR A 138 -3.65 -7.12 0.37
N ARG A 139 -2.69 -6.42 0.98
CA ARG A 139 -2.59 -4.96 0.96
C ARG A 139 -2.56 -4.44 -0.48
N GLN A 140 -1.73 -5.03 -1.36
CA GLN A 140 -1.63 -4.60 -2.75
C GLN A 140 -2.95 -4.82 -3.52
N SER A 141 -3.67 -5.90 -3.26
CA SER A 141 -4.97 -6.14 -3.90
C SER A 141 -6.01 -5.08 -3.50
N ILE A 142 -6.03 -4.68 -2.21
CA ILE A 142 -6.88 -3.58 -1.73
C ILE A 142 -6.44 -2.24 -2.36
N SER A 143 -5.14 -2.01 -2.48
CA SER A 143 -4.59 -0.81 -3.14
C SER A 143 -5.04 -0.71 -4.60
N ASN A 144 -5.01 -1.82 -5.34
CA ASN A 144 -5.50 -1.86 -6.72
C ASN A 144 -7.01 -1.57 -6.78
N LEU A 145 -7.79 -2.18 -5.89
CA LEU A 145 -9.23 -1.99 -5.82
C LEU A 145 -9.61 -0.54 -5.49
N SER A 146 -8.81 0.16 -4.70
CA SER A 146 -9.06 1.56 -4.37
C SER A 146 -9.06 2.48 -5.61
N TRP A 147 -8.20 2.22 -6.60
CA TRP A 147 -8.18 2.96 -7.86
C TRP A 147 -9.40 2.70 -8.73
N PHE A 148 -9.94 1.47 -8.70
CA PHE A 148 -11.19 1.16 -9.36
C PHE A 148 -12.33 2.02 -8.81
N PHE A 149 -12.52 2.08 -7.50
CA PHE A 149 -13.57 2.89 -6.89
C PHE A 149 -13.38 4.39 -7.13
N VAL A 150 -12.15 4.90 -7.11
CA VAL A 150 -11.85 6.30 -7.46
C VAL A 150 -12.29 6.61 -8.88
N GLU A 151 -12.03 5.71 -9.83
CA GLU A 151 -12.48 5.89 -11.23
C GLU A 151 -14.01 5.84 -11.34
N GLN A 152 -14.69 4.93 -10.61
CA GLN A 152 -16.15 4.88 -10.59
C GLN A 152 -16.77 6.16 -10.00
N ILE A 153 -16.22 6.69 -8.89
CA ILE A 153 -16.65 7.97 -8.31
C ILE A 153 -16.52 9.11 -9.35
N ARG A 154 -15.39 9.16 -10.08
CA ARG A 154 -15.14 10.18 -11.11
C ARG A 154 -16.16 10.10 -12.25
N LEU A 155 -16.45 8.89 -12.74
CA LEU A 155 -17.44 8.65 -13.80
C LEU A 155 -18.84 9.04 -13.33
N ALA A 156 -19.28 8.55 -12.18
CA ALA A 156 -20.57 8.84 -11.59
C ALA A 156 -20.79 10.37 -11.37
N TYR A 157 -19.76 11.07 -10.88
CA TYR A 157 -19.84 12.53 -10.75
C TYR A 157 -19.98 13.22 -12.12
N GLY A 158 -19.26 12.76 -13.15
CA GLY A 158 -19.37 13.26 -14.52
C GLY A 158 -20.76 13.06 -15.12
N GLU A 159 -21.42 11.96 -14.80
CA GLU A 159 -22.80 11.63 -15.20
C GLU A 159 -23.86 12.28 -14.30
N ARG A 160 -23.43 12.97 -13.24
CA ARG A 160 -24.29 13.62 -12.23
C ARG A 160 -25.17 12.61 -11.45
N ASP A 161 -24.71 11.39 -11.31
CA ASP A 161 -25.37 10.33 -10.55
C ASP A 161 -24.92 10.36 -9.09
N ILE A 162 -25.72 11.00 -8.23
CA ILE A 162 -25.42 11.14 -6.81
C ILE A 162 -25.49 9.80 -6.07
N ASP A 163 -26.40 8.93 -6.46
CA ASP A 163 -26.56 7.63 -5.79
C ASP A 163 -25.33 6.76 -6.05
N ALA A 164 -24.81 6.76 -7.28
CA ALA A 164 -23.58 6.08 -7.62
C ALA A 164 -22.34 6.71 -6.94
N VAL A 165 -22.26 8.06 -6.84
CA VAL A 165 -21.17 8.72 -6.07
C VAL A 165 -21.20 8.28 -4.62
N SER A 166 -22.37 8.25 -3.97
CA SER A 166 -22.52 7.84 -2.58
C SER A 166 -22.18 6.36 -2.41
N TYR A 167 -22.63 5.49 -3.32
CA TYR A 167 -22.34 4.05 -3.28
C TYR A 167 -20.84 3.77 -3.40
N TYR A 168 -20.19 4.23 -4.48
CA TYR A 168 -18.77 3.98 -4.68
C TYR A 168 -17.89 4.72 -3.65
N GLY A 169 -18.37 5.87 -3.15
CA GLY A 169 -17.74 6.57 -2.04
C GLY A 169 -17.74 5.73 -0.76
N ALA A 170 -18.86 5.11 -0.41
CA ALA A 170 -18.96 4.22 0.74
C ALA A 170 -18.06 2.98 0.58
N GLU A 171 -18.02 2.38 -0.63
CA GLU A 171 -17.14 1.25 -0.92
C GLU A 171 -15.66 1.63 -0.78
N LEU A 172 -15.23 2.77 -1.33
CA LEU A 172 -13.87 3.27 -1.14
C LEU A 172 -13.53 3.45 0.35
N LEU A 173 -14.44 4.05 1.12
CA LEU A 173 -14.25 4.27 2.55
C LEU A 173 -14.23 2.96 3.35
N SER A 174 -14.96 1.92 2.91
CA SER A 174 -14.92 0.59 3.53
C SER A 174 -13.55 -0.07 3.42
N LEU A 175 -12.81 0.22 2.35
CA LEU A 175 -11.45 -0.31 2.16
C LEU A 175 -10.48 0.13 3.26
N TYR A 176 -10.67 1.30 3.86
CA TYR A 176 -9.84 1.75 4.99
C TYR A 176 -9.92 0.79 6.18
N ASP A 177 -11.12 0.28 6.48
CA ASP A 177 -11.31 -0.64 7.61
C ASP A 177 -10.61 -1.99 7.34
N ILE A 178 -10.68 -2.47 6.09
CA ILE A 178 -10.02 -3.71 5.68
C ILE A 178 -8.50 -3.53 5.65
N GLN A 179 -8.04 -2.45 5.01
CA GLN A 179 -6.60 -2.16 4.87
C GLN A 179 -5.94 -1.96 6.23
N THR A 180 -6.57 -1.15 7.10
CA THR A 180 -6.08 -0.94 8.47
C THR A 180 -5.98 -2.25 9.24
N ALA A 181 -7.00 -3.11 9.14
CA ALA A 181 -6.98 -4.40 9.83
C ALA A 181 -5.85 -5.31 9.32
N ILE A 182 -5.59 -5.34 8.00
CA ILE A 182 -4.52 -6.11 7.38
C ILE A 182 -3.15 -5.61 7.85
N VAL A 183 -2.86 -4.32 7.68
CA VAL A 183 -1.53 -3.76 8.02
C VAL A 183 -1.28 -3.76 9.54
N SER A 184 -2.34 -3.80 10.35
CA SER A 184 -2.22 -3.96 11.81
C SER A 184 -1.62 -5.30 12.24
N THR A 185 -1.49 -6.26 11.32
CA THR A 185 -0.91 -7.58 11.62
C THR A 185 0.62 -7.63 11.48
N ASP A 186 1.24 -6.54 11.01
CA ASP A 186 2.70 -6.39 10.93
C ASP A 186 3.16 -5.20 11.79
N GLU A 187 4.08 -5.45 12.71
CA GLU A 187 4.66 -4.42 13.58
C GLU A 187 5.36 -3.29 12.82
N ALA A 188 5.89 -3.55 11.62
CA ALA A 188 6.55 -2.55 10.78
C ALA A 188 5.56 -1.54 10.19
N MET A 189 4.29 -1.89 10.14
CA MET A 189 3.20 -1.08 9.59
C MET A 189 2.43 -0.27 10.66
N LEU A 190 2.94 -0.18 11.89
CA LEU A 190 2.29 0.52 12.99
C LEU A 190 2.88 1.92 13.19
N LEU A 191 2.06 2.97 12.96
CA LEU A 191 2.44 4.36 13.20
C LEU A 191 2.92 4.59 14.64
N GLY A 192 2.26 3.94 15.62
CA GLY A 192 2.64 4.07 17.03
C GLY A 192 4.10 3.71 17.29
N ARG A 193 4.62 2.67 16.62
CA ARG A 193 6.04 2.28 16.78
C ARG A 193 7.00 3.30 16.19
N TRP A 194 6.66 3.91 15.07
CA TRP A 194 7.43 4.99 14.46
C TRP A 194 7.52 6.20 15.40
N LEU A 195 6.36 6.65 15.91
CA LEU A 195 6.28 7.80 16.81
C LEU A 195 6.97 7.55 18.15
N GLU A 196 6.81 6.36 18.75
CA GLU A 196 7.49 6.01 19.99
C GLU A 196 9.02 5.95 19.83
N LYS A 197 9.52 5.45 18.68
CA LYS A 197 10.96 5.49 18.39
C LYS A 197 11.48 6.94 18.34
N ALA A 198 10.75 7.84 17.67
CA ALA A 198 11.11 9.25 17.59
C ALA A 198 11.11 9.92 18.98
N LYS A 199 10.07 9.70 19.78
CA LYS A 199 9.97 10.25 21.15
C LYS A 199 11.10 9.81 22.07
N ARG A 200 11.61 8.57 21.91
CA ARG A 200 12.74 8.06 22.71
C ARG A 200 14.04 8.84 22.51
N LEU A 201 14.18 9.59 21.42
CA LEU A 201 15.34 10.47 21.20
C LEU A 201 15.32 11.71 22.09
N GLY A 202 14.14 12.13 22.57
CA GLY A 202 13.97 13.30 23.43
C GLY A 202 14.26 13.00 24.91
N ARG A 203 14.97 13.90 25.56
CA ARG A 203 15.28 13.86 26.99
C ARG A 203 14.24 14.60 27.85
N THR A 204 13.71 15.69 27.31
CA THR A 204 12.67 16.52 27.95
C THR A 204 11.30 16.26 27.29
N SER A 205 10.23 16.70 27.97
CA SER A 205 8.88 16.65 27.41
C SER A 205 8.76 17.46 26.11
N ALA A 206 9.40 18.65 26.09
CA ALA A 206 9.40 19.51 24.91
C ALA A 206 10.10 18.86 23.72
N GLU A 207 11.26 18.23 23.95
CA GLU A 207 11.98 17.47 22.89
C GLU A 207 11.17 16.29 22.38
N LYS A 208 10.52 15.52 23.25
CA LYS A 208 9.66 14.40 22.85
C LYS A 208 8.51 14.87 21.98
N THR A 209 7.87 15.97 22.34
CA THR A 209 6.80 16.61 21.55
C THR A 209 7.30 17.05 20.18
N TYR A 210 8.48 17.70 20.14
CA TYR A 210 9.09 18.15 18.87
C TYR A 210 9.47 16.97 17.97
N PHE A 211 10.10 15.92 18.51
CA PHE A 211 10.46 14.75 17.71
C PHE A 211 9.24 13.97 17.23
N GLU A 212 8.17 13.89 18.00
CA GLU A 212 6.91 13.30 17.53
C GLU A 212 6.31 14.12 16.38
N TRP A 213 6.22 15.44 16.52
CA TRP A 213 5.74 16.33 15.46
C TRP A 213 6.57 16.19 14.18
N ASN A 214 7.90 16.20 14.32
CA ASN A 214 8.81 16.01 13.18
C ASN A 214 8.64 14.64 12.51
N ALA A 215 8.45 13.59 13.31
CA ALA A 215 8.23 12.24 12.79
C ALA A 215 6.91 12.11 12.03
N ARG A 216 5.84 12.78 12.46
CA ARG A 216 4.58 12.89 11.73
C ARG A 216 4.75 13.66 10.43
N THR A 217 5.46 14.78 10.46
CA THR A 217 5.73 15.62 9.28
C THR A 217 6.48 14.85 8.20
N GLN A 218 7.52 14.09 8.57
CA GLN A 218 8.35 13.34 7.61
C GLN A 218 7.60 12.28 6.79
N ILE A 219 6.52 11.74 7.31
CA ILE A 219 5.74 10.67 6.66
C ILE A 219 4.41 11.16 6.05
N THR A 220 4.15 12.46 6.10
CA THR A 220 2.91 13.08 5.62
C THR A 220 3.21 14.29 4.74
N LEU A 221 3.18 15.49 5.32
CA LEU A 221 3.37 16.75 4.59
C LEU A 221 4.81 16.97 4.11
N TRP A 222 5.78 16.32 4.75
CA TRP A 222 7.23 16.42 4.51
C TRP A 222 7.83 17.80 4.78
N SER A 223 7.05 18.88 4.67
CA SER A 223 7.50 20.26 4.80
C SER A 223 6.39 21.20 5.30
N HIS A 224 6.68 22.50 5.36
CA HIS A 224 5.68 23.54 5.53
C HIS A 224 4.88 23.76 4.22
N ARG A 225 3.86 24.63 4.24
CA ARG A 225 2.85 24.79 3.16
C ARG A 225 3.41 24.70 1.73
N GLU A 226 4.40 25.52 1.41
CA GLU A 226 4.94 25.57 0.03
C GLU A 226 5.67 24.29 -0.37
N GLY A 227 6.46 23.71 0.53
CA GLY A 227 7.15 22.45 0.29
C GLY A 227 6.19 21.25 0.28
N ALA A 228 5.12 21.30 1.08
CA ALA A 228 4.12 20.24 1.12
C ALA A 228 3.34 20.09 -0.19
N GLU A 229 3.20 21.14 -1.00
CA GLU A 229 2.57 21.02 -2.31
C GLU A 229 3.36 20.15 -3.29
N VAL A 230 4.67 20.02 -3.10
CA VAL A 230 5.57 19.24 -3.95
C VAL A 230 5.93 17.90 -3.31
N LEU A 231 6.23 17.90 -2.02
CA LEU A 231 6.86 16.76 -1.33
C LEU A 231 5.88 15.91 -0.50
N ARG A 232 4.62 16.32 -0.38
CA ARG A 232 3.61 15.58 0.36
C ARG A 232 3.53 14.13 -0.11
N ASP A 233 3.22 13.25 0.82
CA ASP A 233 2.98 11.83 0.54
C ASP A 233 4.13 11.14 -0.25
N TYR A 234 5.33 11.72 -0.20
CA TYR A 234 6.51 11.18 -0.89
C TYR A 234 6.74 9.70 -0.60
N SER A 235 6.36 9.28 0.59
CA SER A 235 6.52 7.90 1.04
C SER A 235 5.24 7.06 0.98
N ALA A 236 4.08 7.65 0.75
CA ALA A 236 2.76 6.99 0.64
C ALA A 236 2.57 5.79 1.60
N ARG A 237 2.70 6.03 2.89
CA ARG A 237 2.71 4.98 3.93
C ARG A 237 1.31 4.47 4.26
N GLU A 238 0.96 3.29 3.82
CA GLU A 238 -0.27 2.60 4.23
C GLU A 238 -0.13 1.97 5.62
N TRP A 239 0.13 2.79 6.63
CA TRP A 239 0.30 2.32 8.00
C TRP A 239 -0.98 2.46 8.81
N GLN A 240 -1.21 1.50 9.73
CA GLN A 240 -2.20 1.64 10.77
C GLN A 240 -1.98 2.95 11.53
N GLY A 241 -3.05 3.71 11.73
CA GLY A 241 -3.02 5.05 12.30
C GLY A 241 -2.94 6.16 11.25
N LEU A 242 -2.13 6.02 10.17
CA LEU A 242 -2.16 6.98 9.06
C LEU A 242 -3.41 6.78 8.20
N LEU A 243 -3.76 5.54 7.90
CA LEU A 243 -4.96 5.23 7.12
C LEU A 243 -6.21 5.82 7.75
N GLU A 244 -6.34 5.69 9.08
CA GLU A 244 -7.52 6.13 9.83
C GLU A 244 -7.54 7.64 10.08
N ASP A 245 -6.45 8.19 10.62
CA ASP A 245 -6.43 9.56 11.18
C ASP A 245 -5.93 10.62 10.19
N PHE A 246 -5.27 10.22 9.09
CA PHE A 246 -4.69 11.15 8.14
C PHE A 246 -5.29 11.05 6.74
N TYR A 247 -5.35 9.83 6.17
CA TYR A 247 -5.79 9.69 4.78
C TYR A 247 -7.31 9.59 4.63
N ARG A 248 -8.00 8.81 5.50
CA ARG A 248 -9.45 8.65 5.43
C ARG A 248 -10.21 9.98 5.48
N PRO A 249 -9.90 10.94 6.37
CA PRO A 249 -10.59 12.24 6.43
C PRO A 249 -10.54 13.03 5.11
N ARG A 250 -9.47 12.88 4.32
CA ARG A 250 -9.36 13.51 2.99
C ARG A 250 -10.48 13.05 2.06
N TRP A 251 -10.70 11.73 1.99
CA TRP A 251 -11.72 11.14 1.11
C TRP A 251 -13.12 11.37 1.64
N GLU A 252 -13.35 11.31 2.94
CA GLU A 252 -14.64 11.65 3.57
C GLU A 252 -15.05 13.09 3.23
N SER A 253 -14.13 14.04 3.39
CA SER A 253 -14.34 15.45 3.04
C SER A 253 -14.64 15.62 1.54
N PHE A 254 -13.87 14.96 0.67
CA PHE A 254 -14.02 15.05 -0.77
C PHE A 254 -15.34 14.49 -1.27
N ILE A 255 -15.71 13.26 -0.84
CA ILE A 255 -16.97 12.60 -1.22
C ILE A 255 -18.16 13.46 -0.80
N SER A 256 -18.17 13.97 0.44
CA SER A 256 -19.22 14.85 0.94
C SER A 256 -19.36 16.14 0.10
N ARG A 257 -18.25 16.69 -0.40
CA ARG A 257 -18.26 17.88 -1.29
C ARG A 257 -18.77 17.54 -2.68
N LEU A 258 -18.47 16.35 -3.22
CA LEU A 258 -19.05 15.87 -4.48
C LEU A 258 -20.57 15.77 -4.38
N GLU A 259 -21.07 15.12 -3.33
CA GLU A 259 -22.50 14.97 -3.06
C GLU A 259 -23.18 16.34 -2.91
N LEU A 260 -22.59 17.25 -2.13
CA LEU A 260 -23.13 18.59 -1.92
C LEU A 260 -23.16 19.40 -3.23
N SER A 261 -22.13 19.29 -4.06
CA SER A 261 -22.08 19.92 -5.39
C SER A 261 -23.22 19.45 -6.28
N LEU A 262 -23.48 18.15 -6.34
CA LEU A 262 -24.57 17.56 -7.12
C LEU A 262 -25.95 17.96 -6.57
N LEU A 263 -26.14 17.90 -5.25
CA LEU A 263 -27.39 18.26 -4.59
C LEU A 263 -27.77 19.73 -4.78
N THR A 264 -26.78 20.63 -4.76
CA THR A 264 -27.03 22.09 -4.81
C THR A 264 -26.86 22.67 -6.20
N ASP A 265 -26.47 21.86 -7.18
CA ASP A 265 -26.11 22.30 -8.56
C ASP A 265 -25.06 23.43 -8.58
N LYS A 266 -24.11 23.37 -7.65
CA LYS A 266 -23.00 24.32 -7.53
C LYS A 266 -21.69 23.68 -7.95
N PRO A 267 -20.71 24.48 -8.42
CA PRO A 267 -19.35 23.97 -8.66
C PRO A 267 -18.77 23.30 -7.43
N LEU A 268 -17.96 22.25 -7.65
CA LEU A 268 -17.21 21.59 -6.59
C LEU A 268 -16.33 22.61 -5.84
N GLU A 269 -16.47 22.66 -4.53
CA GLU A 269 -15.67 23.53 -3.69
C GLU A 269 -14.23 23.06 -3.64
N HIS A 270 -13.29 23.99 -3.77
CA HIS A 270 -11.85 23.70 -3.66
C HIS A 270 -11.48 23.26 -2.24
N ILE A 271 -10.69 22.18 -2.13
CA ILE A 271 -10.18 21.69 -0.88
C ILE A 271 -8.79 22.27 -0.63
N ASN A 272 -8.60 22.92 0.50
CA ASN A 272 -7.30 23.28 0.99
C ASN A 272 -6.75 22.12 1.85
N HIS A 273 -6.19 21.13 1.18
CA HIS A 273 -5.69 19.92 1.85
C HIS A 273 -4.69 20.21 2.96
N TYR A 274 -3.79 21.18 2.79
CA TYR A 274 -2.80 21.51 3.82
C TYR A 274 -3.46 21.89 5.14
N ASP A 275 -4.47 22.75 5.11
CA ASP A 275 -5.16 23.22 6.33
C ASP A 275 -5.98 22.09 6.99
N GLU A 276 -6.49 21.14 6.23
CA GLU A 276 -7.18 19.96 6.73
C GLU A 276 -6.19 18.92 7.36
N GLU A 277 -4.94 18.90 6.92
CA GLU A 277 -3.93 17.93 7.31
C GLU A 277 -3.07 18.35 8.50
N VAL A 278 -2.86 19.66 8.69
CA VAL A 278 -2.03 20.21 9.78
C VAL A 278 -2.48 19.74 11.18
N PRO A 279 -3.79 19.63 11.50
CA PRO A 279 -4.23 19.12 12.79
C PRO A 279 -3.68 17.74 13.16
N PHE A 280 -3.41 16.87 12.17
CA PHE A 280 -2.78 15.57 12.42
C PHE A 280 -1.36 15.73 12.99
N LEU A 281 -0.58 16.70 12.53
CA LEU A 281 0.79 16.96 13.04
C LEU A 281 0.79 17.39 14.51
N GLU A 282 -0.25 18.10 14.92
CA GLU A 282 -0.41 18.65 16.28
C GLU A 282 -1.15 17.70 17.22
N SER A 283 -1.75 16.64 16.67
CA SER A 283 -2.49 15.63 17.41
C SER A 283 -1.62 14.95 18.48
N ARG A 284 -2.26 14.58 19.59
CA ARG A 284 -1.67 13.77 20.66
C ARG A 284 -2.31 12.39 20.76
N HIS A 285 -3.04 11.98 19.72
CA HIS A 285 -3.61 10.65 19.65
C HIS A 285 -2.51 9.59 19.75
N LEU A 286 -2.75 8.59 20.59
CA LEU A 286 -1.85 7.47 20.82
C LEU A 286 -2.27 6.31 19.90
N PHE A 287 -1.29 5.75 19.22
CA PHE A 287 -1.51 4.65 18.28
C PHE A 287 -0.98 3.33 18.85
N SER A 288 -1.53 2.21 18.37
CA SER A 288 -1.06 0.88 18.77
C SER A 288 0.42 0.68 18.43
N VAL A 289 1.11 -0.03 19.33
CA VAL A 289 2.51 -0.45 19.14
C VAL A 289 2.65 -1.98 19.03
N GLY A 290 1.57 -2.71 19.26
CA GLY A 290 1.49 -4.18 19.17
C GLY A 290 0.67 -4.61 17.96
N ALA A 291 1.22 -5.56 17.18
CA ALA A 291 0.53 -6.12 16.04
C ALA A 291 -0.61 -7.07 16.46
N ARG A 292 -1.61 -7.22 15.58
CA ARG A 292 -2.70 -8.21 15.71
C ARG A 292 -2.22 -9.57 15.23
N ASP A 293 -2.90 -10.61 15.69
CA ASP A 293 -2.59 -12.00 15.30
C ASP A 293 -3.76 -12.69 14.58
N ASP A 294 -4.46 -11.96 13.70
CA ASP A 294 -5.63 -12.47 12.99
C ASP A 294 -5.53 -12.30 11.45
N LEU A 295 -4.31 -12.30 10.90
CA LEU A 295 -4.02 -12.03 9.51
C LEU A 295 -4.89 -12.84 8.53
N ALA A 296 -4.99 -14.16 8.71
CA ALA A 296 -5.77 -15.00 7.79
C ALA A 296 -7.27 -14.64 7.79
N ALA A 297 -7.81 -14.25 8.95
CA ALA A 297 -9.20 -13.81 9.04
C ALA A 297 -9.40 -12.48 8.32
N GLN A 298 -8.46 -11.54 8.49
CA GLN A 298 -8.53 -10.24 7.83
C GLN A 298 -8.30 -10.36 6.31
N ALA A 299 -7.36 -11.19 5.85
CA ALA A 299 -7.10 -11.42 4.43
C ALA A 299 -8.33 -11.97 3.69
N LYS A 300 -9.16 -12.78 4.35
CA LYS A 300 -10.41 -13.29 3.77
C LYS A 300 -11.47 -12.19 3.51
N ARG A 301 -11.42 -11.07 4.20
CA ARG A 301 -12.34 -9.94 3.98
C ARG A 301 -12.16 -9.30 2.60
N LEU A 302 -10.95 -9.40 2.01
CA LEU A 302 -10.69 -8.96 0.65
C LEU A 302 -11.68 -9.56 -0.35
N PHE A 303 -12.03 -10.84 -0.22
CA PHE A 303 -12.92 -11.51 -1.17
C PHE A 303 -14.37 -10.98 -1.12
N SER A 304 -14.79 -10.34 -0.04
CA SER A 304 -16.07 -9.63 0.00
C SER A 304 -15.96 -8.30 -0.78
N ALA A 305 -14.92 -7.53 -0.54
CA ALA A 305 -14.70 -6.26 -1.26
C ALA A 305 -14.53 -6.46 -2.79
N LEU A 306 -13.87 -7.54 -3.22
CA LEU A 306 -13.74 -7.86 -4.65
C LEU A 306 -15.08 -8.21 -5.30
N ARG A 307 -16.01 -8.84 -4.58
CA ARG A 307 -17.36 -9.15 -5.11
C ARG A 307 -18.20 -7.90 -5.32
N GLU A 308 -18.07 -6.91 -4.44
CA GLU A 308 -18.78 -5.62 -4.60
C GLU A 308 -18.30 -4.85 -5.83
N ALA A 309 -17.04 -5.06 -6.26
CA ALA A 309 -16.50 -4.43 -7.46
C ALA A 309 -16.93 -5.14 -8.77
N ASP A 310 -17.42 -6.38 -8.71
CA ASP A 310 -17.89 -7.15 -9.87
C ASP A 310 -19.37 -6.84 -10.20
N HIS A 311 -20.07 -6.03 -9.40
CA HIS A 311 -21.47 -5.61 -9.56
C HIS A 311 -21.58 -4.13 -9.96
#